data_90cd7a02f0bdcd391901752bcca7f0e3
#
_entry.id   90cd7a02f0bdcd391901752bcca7f0e3
#
_cell.length_a   1.000
_cell.length_b   1.000
_cell.length_c   1.000
_cell.angle_alpha   90.00
_cell.angle_beta   90.00
_cell.angle_gamma   90.00
#
_symmetry.space_group_name_H-M   'P 1'
#
loop_
_entity.id
_entity.type
_entity.pdbx_description
1 polymer ?
#
loop_
_entity_poly.entity_id
_entity_poly.type
_entity_poly.pdbx_seq_one_letter_code
_entity_poly.pdbx_strand_id
1 'polypeptide(L)'
;RALDHVISLHEDLASGEALYRALGFSPPPVTHHPMGTGNQLIIFQSTFIELLAVTNPDRMNAMGRRLTTDLLAERPGLSSIAFTSTAQPADLEAFRAAGVPEVHGFSFQRPITLPDGRPAKADVSVALTHNPATPLLFFFTSHQKKPEAIWQPAWQVHENGVQDIVEAIIVADAPKADLSAYLGAFLPLEETADGIAGITAHGYRITVMTPSAF
;
A
#
# COMPACT_ATOMS: atom_id res chain seq x y z
N ARG A 1 -10.58 9.91 1.45
CA ARG A 1 -10.37 8.57 0.89
C ARG A 1 -10.42 7.51 1.97
N ALA A 2 -10.70 6.26 1.63
CA ALA A 2 -10.50 5.14 2.54
C ALA A 2 -9.07 4.60 2.44
N LEU A 3 -8.60 3.88 3.45
CA LEU A 3 -7.40 3.04 3.35
C LEU A 3 -7.73 1.86 2.44
N ASP A 4 -6.89 1.59 1.45
CA ASP A 4 -7.00 0.41 0.58
C ASP A 4 -6.07 -0.70 1.11
N HIS A 5 -4.78 -0.41 1.21
CA HIS A 5 -3.80 -1.37 1.71
C HIS A 5 -2.50 -0.70 2.18
N VAL A 6 -1.67 -1.49 2.83
CA VAL A 6 -0.27 -1.15 3.11
C VAL A 6 0.65 -2.15 2.43
N ILE A 7 1.83 -1.71 1.98
CA ILE A 7 2.84 -2.59 1.37
C ILE A 7 3.90 -2.96 2.41
N SER A 8 4.19 -4.25 2.49
CA SER A 8 5.33 -4.81 3.22
C SER A 8 6.34 -5.37 2.21
N LEU A 9 7.52 -4.75 2.13
CA LEU A 9 8.61 -5.15 1.24
C LEU A 9 9.44 -6.27 1.84
N HIS A 10 9.75 -7.27 1.01
CA HIS A 10 10.55 -8.43 1.36
C HIS A 10 11.62 -8.71 0.30
N GLU A 11 12.71 -9.36 0.69
CA GLU A 11 13.75 -9.83 -0.23
C GLU A 11 13.16 -10.84 -1.23
N ASP A 12 12.31 -11.73 -0.74
CA ASP A 12 11.53 -12.67 -1.53
C ASP A 12 10.15 -12.93 -0.88
N LEU A 13 9.22 -13.45 -1.68
CA LEU A 13 7.85 -13.70 -1.21
C LEU A 13 7.76 -14.86 -0.22
N ALA A 14 8.67 -15.85 -0.30
CA ALA A 14 8.63 -17.00 0.59
C ALA A 14 8.98 -16.60 2.02
N SER A 15 9.96 -15.73 2.22
CA SER A 15 10.32 -15.19 3.53
C SER A 15 9.19 -14.34 4.12
N GLY A 16 8.56 -13.49 3.28
CA GLY A 16 7.38 -12.72 3.67
C GLY A 16 6.21 -13.62 4.06
N GLU A 17 5.88 -14.61 3.25
CA GLU A 17 4.84 -15.58 3.54
C GLU A 17 5.10 -16.33 4.85
N ALA A 18 6.32 -16.82 5.06
CA ALA A 18 6.68 -17.55 6.27
C ALA A 18 6.50 -16.69 7.53
N LEU A 19 6.93 -15.42 7.49
CA LEU A 19 6.75 -14.47 8.60
C LEU A 19 5.27 -14.28 8.93
N TYR A 20 4.44 -13.97 7.94
CA TYR A 20 3.04 -13.66 8.18
C TYR A 20 2.21 -14.91 8.53
N ARG A 21 2.57 -16.10 8.01
CA ARG A 21 1.98 -17.36 8.47
C ARG A 21 2.32 -17.65 9.92
N ALA A 22 3.55 -17.37 10.36
CA ALA A 22 3.94 -17.51 11.78
C ALA A 22 3.16 -16.56 12.71
N LEU A 23 2.64 -15.44 12.17
CA LEU A 23 1.74 -14.52 12.87
C LEU A 23 0.26 -14.94 12.80
N GLY A 24 -0.06 -16.10 12.20
CA GLY A 24 -1.42 -16.65 12.10
C GLY A 24 -2.23 -16.09 10.93
N PHE A 25 -1.61 -15.46 9.94
CA PHE A 25 -2.29 -15.06 8.72
C PHE A 25 -2.30 -16.17 7.66
N SER A 26 -3.29 -16.15 6.78
CA SER A 26 -3.51 -17.17 5.73
C SER A 26 -3.52 -16.48 4.35
N PRO A 27 -2.34 -16.11 3.79
CA PRO A 27 -2.27 -15.44 2.49
C PRO A 27 -2.67 -16.39 1.35
N PRO A 28 -3.43 -15.92 0.33
CA PRO A 28 -3.72 -16.66 -0.89
C PRO A 28 -2.45 -16.89 -1.74
N PRO A 29 -2.53 -17.64 -2.84
CA PRO A 29 -1.38 -17.90 -3.70
C PRO A 29 -0.71 -16.63 -4.24
N VAL A 30 0.61 -16.73 -4.48
CA VAL A 30 1.41 -15.67 -5.12
C VAL A 30 0.84 -15.30 -6.48
N THR A 31 0.85 -14.02 -6.79
CA THR A 31 0.56 -13.50 -8.13
C THR A 31 1.67 -12.56 -8.62
N HIS A 32 1.74 -12.32 -9.92
CA HIS A 32 2.82 -11.55 -10.53
C HIS A 32 2.30 -10.34 -11.28
N HIS A 33 2.95 -9.21 -11.05
CA HIS A 33 2.69 -7.98 -11.79
C HIS A 33 3.48 -7.97 -13.11
N PRO A 34 2.92 -7.40 -14.18
CA PRO A 34 3.62 -7.34 -15.47
C PRO A 34 4.90 -6.49 -15.42
N MET A 35 5.05 -5.61 -14.41
CA MET A 35 6.21 -4.72 -14.23
C MET A 35 7.38 -5.36 -13.45
N GLY A 36 7.32 -6.64 -13.08
CA GLY A 36 8.48 -7.38 -12.52
C GLY A 36 8.45 -7.61 -11.02
N THR A 37 7.40 -7.20 -10.32
CA THR A 37 7.16 -7.59 -8.92
C THR A 37 6.20 -8.79 -8.85
N GLY A 38 6.27 -9.52 -7.76
CA GLY A 38 5.24 -10.48 -7.34
C GLY A 38 4.66 -10.05 -6.01
N ASN A 39 3.46 -10.51 -5.72
CA ASN A 39 2.81 -10.23 -4.46
C ASN A 39 2.02 -11.41 -3.89
N GLN A 40 1.79 -11.31 -2.58
CA GLN A 40 0.80 -12.08 -1.84
C GLN A 40 -0.01 -11.13 -0.98
N LEU A 41 -1.32 -11.31 -0.89
CA LEU A 41 -2.20 -10.41 -0.16
C LEU A 41 -2.67 -11.07 1.14
N ILE A 42 -2.67 -10.33 2.23
CA ILE A 42 -3.36 -10.71 3.47
C ILE A 42 -4.61 -9.86 3.50
N ILE A 43 -5.73 -10.47 3.11
CA ILE A 43 -6.96 -9.75 2.78
C ILE A 43 -7.87 -9.72 4.00
N PHE A 44 -8.25 -8.53 4.43
CA PHE A 44 -9.19 -8.28 5.52
C PHE A 44 -10.58 -7.92 5.00
N GLN A 45 -11.47 -7.42 5.87
CA GLN A 45 -12.83 -7.07 5.50
C GLN A 45 -12.88 -5.92 4.50
N SER A 46 -12.07 -4.87 4.69
CA SER A 46 -12.06 -3.69 3.82
C SER A 46 -10.67 -3.25 3.35
N THR A 47 -9.60 -3.81 3.92
CA THR A 47 -8.21 -3.49 3.59
C THR A 47 -7.40 -4.77 3.32
N PHE A 48 -6.12 -4.63 2.98
CA PHE A 48 -5.18 -5.75 2.96
C PHE A 48 -3.73 -5.30 3.23
N ILE A 49 -2.88 -6.24 3.60
CA ILE A 49 -1.42 -6.08 3.56
C ILE A 49 -0.93 -6.73 2.28
N GLU A 50 -0.18 -5.99 1.47
CA GLU A 50 0.47 -6.53 0.29
C GLU A 50 1.92 -6.89 0.62
N LEU A 51 2.23 -8.19 0.64
CA LEU A 51 3.61 -8.67 0.66
C LEU A 51 4.16 -8.51 -0.75
N LEU A 52 5.19 -7.70 -0.92
CA LEU A 52 5.73 -7.35 -2.24
C LEU A 52 7.22 -7.71 -2.32
N ALA A 53 7.62 -8.35 -3.42
CA ALA A 53 9.02 -8.61 -3.73
C ALA A 53 9.30 -8.47 -5.23
N VAL A 54 10.56 -8.24 -5.59
CA VAL A 54 11.00 -8.28 -6.99
C VAL A 54 11.14 -9.73 -7.43
N THR A 55 10.42 -10.11 -8.49
CA THR A 55 10.47 -11.47 -9.07
C THR A 55 11.08 -11.51 -10.47
N ASN A 56 11.15 -10.36 -11.14
CA ASN A 56 11.82 -10.23 -12.45
C ASN A 56 12.43 -8.81 -12.57
N PRO A 57 13.70 -8.62 -12.16
CA PRO A 57 14.36 -7.32 -12.17
C PRO A 57 14.51 -6.70 -13.56
N ASP A 58 14.56 -7.50 -14.62
CA ASP A 58 14.71 -7.02 -16.00
C ASP A 58 13.47 -6.24 -16.50
N ARG A 59 12.32 -6.44 -15.88
CA ARG A 59 11.08 -5.72 -16.17
C ARG A 59 10.90 -4.43 -15.38
N MET A 60 11.78 -4.16 -14.43
CA MET A 60 11.67 -2.99 -13.56
C MET A 60 12.15 -1.72 -14.24
N ASN A 61 11.32 -0.69 -14.26
CA ASN A 61 11.75 0.66 -14.59
C ASN A 61 12.39 1.37 -13.38
N ALA A 62 12.90 2.59 -13.58
CA ALA A 62 13.58 3.34 -12.51
C ALA A 62 12.67 3.59 -11.28
N MET A 63 11.40 3.94 -11.51
CA MET A 63 10.43 4.16 -10.41
C MET A 63 10.15 2.84 -9.68
N GLY A 64 9.96 1.73 -10.40
CA GLY A 64 9.77 0.42 -9.79
C GLY A 64 10.95 0.01 -8.91
N ARG A 65 12.19 0.22 -9.36
CA ARG A 65 13.40 -0.05 -8.56
C ARG A 65 13.42 0.80 -7.29
N ARG A 66 13.15 2.10 -7.40
CA ARG A 66 13.11 3.01 -6.23
C ARG A 66 12.10 2.54 -5.19
N LEU A 67 10.89 2.13 -5.62
CA LEU A 67 9.81 1.66 -4.75
C LEU A 67 10.07 0.29 -4.11
N THR A 68 11.02 -0.46 -4.61
CA THR A 68 11.29 -1.83 -4.16
C THR A 68 12.75 -2.03 -3.80
N THR A 69 13.63 -2.23 -4.76
CA THR A 69 15.04 -2.60 -4.53
C THR A 69 15.78 -1.57 -3.68
N ASP A 70 15.65 -0.28 -4.04
CA ASP A 70 16.38 0.79 -3.34
C ASP A 70 15.81 0.99 -1.92
N LEU A 71 14.48 0.99 -1.81
CA LEU A 71 13.80 1.15 -0.53
C LEU A 71 14.04 -0.06 0.40
N LEU A 72 14.05 -1.28 -0.15
CA LEU A 72 14.34 -2.51 0.61
C LEU A 72 15.77 -2.52 1.15
N ALA A 73 16.74 -2.00 0.39
CA ALA A 73 18.13 -1.89 0.81
C ALA A 73 18.31 -0.95 2.02
N GLU A 74 17.48 0.10 2.09
CA GLU A 74 17.49 1.05 3.23
C GLU A 74 16.65 0.53 4.40
N ARG A 75 15.47 -0.05 4.12
CA ARG A 75 14.53 -0.49 5.15
C ARG A 75 13.54 -1.56 4.64
N PRO A 76 13.65 -2.81 5.10
CA PRO A 76 12.63 -3.84 4.85
C PRO A 76 11.35 -3.61 5.65
N GLY A 77 10.26 -4.25 5.24
CA GLY A 77 8.97 -4.22 5.92
C GLY A 77 8.01 -3.17 5.39
N LEU A 78 7.18 -2.60 6.27
CA LEU A 78 6.13 -1.65 5.88
C LEU A 78 6.74 -0.37 5.27
N SER A 79 6.30 -0.02 4.06
CA SER A 79 6.93 1.03 3.25
C SER A 79 5.97 2.01 2.61
N SER A 80 4.73 1.61 2.31
CA SER A 80 3.81 2.40 1.52
C SER A 80 2.38 2.27 2.00
N ILE A 81 1.59 3.33 1.82
CA ILE A 81 0.17 3.36 2.15
C ILE A 81 -0.62 3.70 0.89
N ALA A 82 -1.55 2.84 0.53
CA ALA A 82 -2.47 3.02 -0.57
C ALA A 82 -3.85 3.47 -0.06
N PHE A 83 -4.42 4.46 -0.74
CA PHE A 83 -5.78 4.93 -0.51
C PHE A 83 -6.69 4.52 -1.67
N THR A 84 -7.97 4.33 -1.39
CA THR A 84 -8.95 3.98 -2.41
C THR A 84 -9.11 5.09 -3.45
N SER A 85 -9.39 4.69 -4.69
CA SER A 85 -9.74 5.56 -5.82
C SER A 85 -10.91 5.00 -6.61
N THR A 86 -11.61 5.87 -7.30
CA THR A 86 -12.58 5.53 -8.35
C THR A 86 -12.25 6.17 -9.70
N ALA A 87 -11.25 7.06 -9.74
CA ALA A 87 -10.94 7.86 -10.93
C ALA A 87 -9.46 8.29 -10.95
N GLN A 88 -8.55 7.37 -11.32
CA GLN A 88 -7.10 7.63 -11.40
C GLN A 88 -6.73 8.94 -12.13
N PRO A 89 -7.32 9.32 -13.29
CA PRO A 89 -6.97 10.59 -13.94
C PRO A 89 -7.24 11.81 -13.06
N ALA A 90 -8.36 11.83 -12.35
CA ALA A 90 -8.69 12.92 -11.42
C ALA A 90 -7.73 12.97 -10.24
N ASP A 91 -7.28 11.82 -9.74
CA ASP A 91 -6.27 11.74 -8.68
C ASP A 91 -4.94 12.34 -9.13
N LEU A 92 -4.48 12.01 -10.34
CA LEU A 92 -3.24 12.56 -10.89
C LEU A 92 -3.29 14.10 -11.01
N GLU A 93 -4.43 14.65 -11.43
CA GLU A 93 -4.65 16.09 -11.49
C GLU A 93 -4.66 16.73 -10.10
N ALA A 94 -5.37 16.11 -9.15
CA ALA A 94 -5.48 16.60 -7.78
C ALA A 94 -4.12 16.62 -7.08
N PHE A 95 -3.30 15.58 -7.23
CA PHE A 95 -1.97 15.53 -6.62
C PHE A 95 -1.01 16.55 -7.22
N ARG A 96 -1.05 16.77 -8.54
CA ARG A 96 -0.27 17.85 -9.19
C ARG A 96 -0.70 19.23 -8.70
N ALA A 97 -2.02 19.46 -8.61
CA ALA A 97 -2.56 20.72 -8.10
C ALA A 97 -2.20 20.95 -6.62
N ALA A 98 -2.09 19.90 -5.81
CA ALA A 98 -1.61 19.95 -4.45
C ALA A 98 -0.09 20.13 -4.30
N GLY A 99 0.66 20.20 -5.42
CA GLY A 99 2.10 20.40 -5.41
C GLY A 99 2.93 19.18 -5.05
N VAL A 100 2.37 17.96 -5.17
CA VAL A 100 3.14 16.73 -4.96
C VAL A 100 4.25 16.63 -6.01
N PRO A 101 5.53 16.49 -5.63
CA PRO A 101 6.66 16.67 -6.54
C PRO A 101 6.70 15.67 -7.71
N GLU A 102 6.45 14.41 -7.44
CA GLU A 102 6.46 13.37 -8.45
C GLU A 102 5.11 12.63 -8.46
N VAL A 103 4.43 12.62 -9.62
CA VAL A 103 3.10 12.00 -9.80
C VAL A 103 3.09 11.17 -11.07
N HIS A 104 2.86 9.87 -10.95
CA HIS A 104 2.89 8.91 -12.04
C HIS A 104 1.61 8.08 -12.07
N GLY A 105 1.05 7.87 -13.28
CA GLY A 105 -0.13 7.03 -13.50
C GLY A 105 0.22 5.80 -14.29
N PHE A 106 -0.30 4.64 -13.88
CA PHE A 106 -0.26 3.41 -14.66
C PHE A 106 -1.45 2.51 -14.35
N SER A 107 -1.71 1.58 -15.25
CA SER A 107 -2.77 0.58 -15.09
C SER A 107 -2.23 -0.78 -15.52
N PHE A 108 -2.71 -1.83 -14.89
CA PHE A 108 -2.32 -3.19 -15.23
C PHE A 108 -3.43 -4.18 -14.92
N GLN A 109 -3.36 -5.32 -15.58
CA GLN A 109 -4.14 -6.50 -15.24
C GLN A 109 -3.20 -7.64 -14.90
N ARG A 110 -3.59 -8.46 -13.94
CA ARG A 110 -2.88 -9.70 -13.61
C ARG A 110 -3.85 -10.86 -13.46
N PRO A 111 -3.49 -12.06 -13.95
CA PRO A 111 -4.30 -13.24 -13.73
C PRO A 111 -4.26 -13.63 -12.25
N ILE A 112 -5.39 -14.12 -11.77
CA ILE A 112 -5.57 -14.71 -10.44
C ILE A 112 -6.41 -15.97 -10.56
N THR A 113 -6.28 -16.86 -9.58
CA THR A 113 -7.15 -18.02 -9.43
C THR A 113 -8.00 -17.83 -8.18
N LEU A 114 -9.31 -17.80 -8.33
CA LEU A 114 -10.26 -17.66 -7.22
C LEU A 114 -10.24 -18.88 -6.28
N PRO A 115 -10.77 -18.77 -5.06
CA PRO A 115 -10.79 -19.90 -4.11
C PRO A 115 -11.49 -21.17 -4.63
N ASP A 116 -12.43 -21.01 -5.56
CA ASP A 116 -13.15 -22.11 -6.21
C ASP A 116 -12.43 -22.68 -7.45
N GLY A 117 -11.19 -22.21 -7.71
CA GLY A 117 -10.35 -22.65 -8.84
C GLY A 117 -10.64 -21.95 -10.16
N ARG A 118 -11.65 -21.07 -10.25
CA ARG A 118 -11.94 -20.33 -11.49
C ARG A 118 -10.89 -19.28 -11.77
N PRO A 119 -10.48 -19.12 -13.05
CA PRO A 119 -9.62 -18.04 -13.46
C PRO A 119 -10.35 -16.69 -13.40
N ALA A 120 -9.67 -15.66 -12.91
CA ALA A 120 -10.12 -14.28 -12.90
C ALA A 120 -8.96 -13.32 -13.22
N LYS A 121 -9.23 -12.03 -13.22
CA LYS A 121 -8.21 -10.99 -13.41
C LYS A 121 -8.44 -9.86 -12.42
N ALA A 122 -7.43 -9.50 -11.67
CA ALA A 122 -7.36 -8.20 -11.02
C ALA A 122 -7.12 -7.13 -12.10
N ASP A 123 -7.81 -6.00 -12.02
CA ASP A 123 -7.69 -4.85 -12.92
C ASP A 123 -7.53 -3.59 -12.06
N VAL A 124 -6.36 -2.99 -12.11
CA VAL A 124 -5.95 -1.93 -11.18
C VAL A 124 -5.43 -0.72 -11.95
N SER A 125 -5.81 0.47 -11.49
CA SER A 125 -5.21 1.73 -11.92
C SER A 125 -4.64 2.46 -10.70
N VAL A 126 -3.39 2.91 -10.81
CA VAL A 126 -2.63 3.52 -9.72
C VAL A 126 -2.26 4.95 -10.07
N ALA A 127 -2.51 5.88 -9.14
CA ALA A 127 -1.87 7.19 -9.13
C ALA A 127 -0.81 7.18 -8.01
N LEU A 128 0.43 6.90 -8.43
CA LEU A 128 1.58 6.79 -7.57
C LEU A 128 2.20 8.16 -7.36
N THR A 129 2.58 8.47 -6.13
CA THR A 129 3.27 9.69 -5.78
C THR A 129 4.59 9.40 -5.06
N HIS A 130 5.53 10.31 -5.19
CA HIS A 130 6.77 10.29 -4.43
C HIS A 130 7.16 11.70 -4.01
N ASN A 131 7.65 11.83 -2.78
CA ASN A 131 8.23 13.06 -2.27
C ASN A 131 9.71 12.82 -1.94
N PRO A 132 10.66 13.45 -2.65
CA PRO A 132 12.10 13.29 -2.37
C PRO A 132 12.52 13.70 -0.95
N ALA A 133 11.72 14.55 -0.26
CA ALA A 133 11.97 14.91 1.13
C ALA A 133 11.64 13.76 2.12
N THR A 134 10.84 12.77 1.70
CA THR A 134 10.50 11.59 2.49
C THR A 134 10.71 10.29 1.68
N PRO A 135 11.97 10.01 1.28
CA PRO A 135 12.28 9.00 0.25
C PRO A 135 11.92 7.57 0.64
N LEU A 136 11.75 7.30 1.94
CA LEU A 136 11.45 5.96 2.48
C LEU A 136 9.95 5.70 2.64
N LEU A 137 9.08 6.61 2.17
CA LEU A 137 7.64 6.49 2.31
C LEU A 137 6.94 6.90 1.01
N PHE A 138 6.03 6.07 0.55
CA PHE A 138 5.22 6.35 -0.63
C PHE A 138 3.74 6.33 -0.27
N PHE A 139 3.02 7.34 -0.76
CA PHE A 139 1.56 7.33 -0.79
C PHE A 139 1.07 7.20 -2.23
N PHE A 140 -0.03 6.51 -2.41
CA PHE A 140 -0.66 6.39 -3.72
C PHE A 140 -2.15 6.09 -3.60
N THR A 141 -2.86 6.19 -4.72
CA THR A 141 -4.22 5.70 -4.78
C THR A 141 -4.31 4.47 -5.67
N SER A 142 -5.18 3.55 -5.28
CA SER A 142 -5.44 2.31 -5.99
C SER A 142 -6.93 2.22 -6.36
N HIS A 143 -7.22 2.16 -7.64
CA HIS A 143 -8.56 1.89 -8.15
C HIS A 143 -8.67 0.42 -8.51
N GLN A 144 -9.22 -0.37 -7.61
CA GLN A 144 -9.56 -1.78 -7.84
C GLN A 144 -10.83 -1.84 -8.68
N LYS A 145 -10.70 -1.96 -10.03
CA LYS A 145 -11.85 -1.95 -10.94
C LYS A 145 -12.72 -3.20 -10.84
N LYS A 146 -12.18 -4.25 -10.23
CA LYS A 146 -12.85 -5.54 -9.96
C LYS A 146 -12.60 -5.96 -8.52
N PRO A 147 -13.18 -5.25 -7.54
CA PRO A 147 -12.94 -5.54 -6.13
C PRO A 147 -13.37 -6.96 -5.74
N GLU A 148 -14.39 -7.51 -6.39
CA GLU A 148 -14.85 -8.88 -6.20
C GLU A 148 -13.80 -9.93 -6.57
N ALA A 149 -12.79 -9.57 -7.35
CA ALA A 149 -11.68 -10.47 -7.66
C ALA A 149 -10.62 -10.51 -6.55
N ILE A 150 -10.62 -9.56 -5.63
CA ILE A 150 -9.68 -9.45 -4.52
C ILE A 150 -10.36 -9.84 -3.20
N TRP A 151 -11.46 -9.16 -2.85
CA TRP A 151 -12.18 -9.40 -1.60
C TRP A 151 -13.07 -10.65 -1.69
N GLN A 152 -12.44 -11.82 -1.59
CA GLN A 152 -13.11 -13.12 -1.55
C GLN A 152 -13.27 -13.55 -0.09
N PRO A 153 -14.49 -13.92 0.38
CA PRO A 153 -14.72 -14.29 1.77
C PRO A 153 -13.78 -15.38 2.29
N ALA A 154 -13.42 -16.34 1.44
CA ALA A 154 -12.51 -17.43 1.81
C ALA A 154 -11.06 -16.94 2.09
N TRP A 155 -10.66 -15.77 1.59
CA TRP A 155 -9.34 -15.18 1.85
C TRP A 155 -9.32 -14.19 3.01
N GLN A 156 -10.48 -13.89 3.60
CA GLN A 156 -10.64 -12.94 4.70
C GLN A 156 -10.65 -13.61 6.08
N VAL A 157 -10.39 -14.93 6.13
CA VAL A 157 -10.37 -15.70 7.37
C VAL A 157 -8.92 -16.02 7.74
N HIS A 158 -8.50 -15.54 8.92
CA HIS A 158 -7.17 -15.76 9.46
C HIS A 158 -7.24 -16.43 10.82
N GLU A 159 -6.29 -17.35 11.12
CA GLU A 159 -6.25 -18.09 12.38
C GLU A 159 -6.10 -17.17 13.60
N ASN A 160 -5.42 -16.04 13.44
CA ASN A 160 -5.24 -15.04 14.50
C ASN A 160 -6.48 -14.16 14.76
N GLY A 161 -7.54 -14.30 13.97
CA GLY A 161 -8.80 -13.56 14.14
C GLY A 161 -8.76 -12.09 13.77
N VAL A 162 -7.67 -11.59 13.17
CA VAL A 162 -7.56 -10.20 12.71
C VAL A 162 -8.56 -9.95 11.58
N GLN A 163 -9.28 -8.81 11.65
CA GLN A 163 -10.36 -8.49 10.73
C GLN A 163 -10.07 -7.30 9.81
N ASP A 164 -9.24 -6.34 10.26
CA ASP A 164 -8.90 -5.17 9.44
C ASP A 164 -7.68 -4.39 9.97
N ILE A 165 -7.18 -3.44 9.17
CA ILE A 165 -6.18 -2.45 9.57
C ILE A 165 -6.95 -1.21 10.01
N VAL A 166 -6.96 -0.92 11.30
CA VAL A 166 -7.70 0.21 11.86
C VAL A 166 -6.85 1.46 12.06
N GLU A 167 -5.52 1.29 12.09
CA GLU A 167 -4.58 2.39 12.21
C GLU A 167 -3.26 2.05 11.49
N ALA A 168 -2.66 3.06 10.84
CA ALA A 168 -1.28 3.04 10.39
C ALA A 168 -0.52 4.17 11.08
N ILE A 169 0.61 3.82 11.72
CA ILE A 169 1.47 4.78 12.42
C ILE A 169 2.74 5.00 11.60
N ILE A 170 3.04 6.26 11.34
CA ILE A 170 4.26 6.72 10.67
C ILE A 170 5.10 7.45 11.71
N VAL A 171 6.34 7.01 11.88
CA VAL A 171 7.30 7.65 12.78
C VAL A 171 8.24 8.53 11.95
N ALA A 172 8.32 9.82 12.28
CA ALA A 172 9.15 10.80 11.58
C ALA A 172 9.73 11.82 12.57
N ASP A 173 10.94 12.32 12.31
CA ASP A 173 11.61 13.27 13.20
C ASP A 173 10.87 14.62 13.28
N ALA A 174 10.30 15.08 12.16
CA ALA A 174 9.55 16.32 12.08
C ALA A 174 8.17 16.10 11.40
N PRO A 175 7.21 15.41 12.06
CA PRO A 175 5.94 14.97 11.46
C PRO A 175 5.19 16.03 10.67
N LYS A 176 5.07 17.25 11.23
CA LYS A 176 4.35 18.36 10.58
C LYS A 176 5.10 18.90 9.36
N ALA A 177 6.39 19.15 9.51
CA ALA A 177 7.20 19.74 8.44
C ALA A 177 7.36 18.78 7.25
N ASP A 178 7.55 17.49 7.54
CA ASP A 178 7.89 16.51 6.51
C ASP A 178 6.66 15.98 5.78
N LEU A 179 5.53 15.81 6.48
CA LEU A 179 4.41 15.01 5.98
C LEU A 179 3.06 15.74 5.86
N SER A 180 2.86 16.93 6.49
CA SER A 180 1.55 17.58 6.44
C SER A 180 1.07 17.87 5.01
N ALA A 181 1.90 18.47 4.19
CA ALA A 181 1.55 18.79 2.80
C ALA A 181 1.38 17.53 1.95
N TYR A 182 2.27 16.55 2.14
CA TYR A 182 2.26 15.32 1.34
C TYR A 182 1.07 14.43 1.68
N LEU A 183 0.87 14.09 2.95
CA LEU A 183 -0.26 13.28 3.40
C LEU A 183 -1.59 14.03 3.25
N GLY A 184 -1.58 15.36 3.44
CA GLY A 184 -2.74 16.25 3.25
C GLY A 184 -3.33 16.24 1.83
N ALA A 185 -2.55 15.84 0.82
CA ALA A 185 -3.05 15.62 -0.53
C ALA A 185 -3.99 14.39 -0.65
N PHE A 186 -3.96 13.50 0.34
CA PHE A 186 -4.75 12.27 0.36
C PHE A 186 -5.96 12.33 1.27
N LEU A 187 -5.83 12.96 2.46
CA LEU A 187 -6.91 13.05 3.45
C LEU A 187 -6.76 14.35 4.28
N PRO A 188 -7.87 14.86 4.85
CA PRO A 188 -7.81 15.94 5.82
C PRO A 188 -6.98 15.53 7.04
N LEU A 189 -6.17 16.45 7.55
CA LEU A 189 -5.31 16.25 8.71
C LEU A 189 -5.69 17.20 9.85
N GLU A 190 -5.51 16.74 11.06
CA GLU A 190 -5.56 17.51 12.29
C GLU A 190 -4.22 17.49 13.01
N GLU A 191 -3.87 18.55 13.72
CA GLU A 191 -2.72 18.56 14.60
C GLU A 191 -3.03 17.81 15.89
N THR A 192 -2.05 17.04 16.38
CA THR A 192 -2.10 16.35 17.67
C THR A 192 -0.94 16.84 18.55
N ALA A 193 -0.94 16.44 19.81
CA ALA A 193 0.16 16.77 20.74
C ALA A 193 1.52 16.25 20.20
N ASP A 194 1.51 15.09 19.55
CA ASP A 194 2.71 14.35 19.16
C ASP A 194 3.03 14.46 17.65
N GLY A 195 2.17 15.14 16.87
CA GLY A 195 2.37 15.27 15.42
C GLY A 195 1.12 15.66 14.65
N ILE A 196 0.70 14.82 13.71
CA ILE A 196 -0.51 14.99 12.91
C ILE A 196 -1.26 13.67 12.80
N ALA A 197 -2.56 13.74 12.60
CA ALA A 197 -3.38 12.57 12.30
C ALA A 197 -4.47 12.89 11.28
N GLY A 198 -4.94 11.86 10.58
CA GLY A 198 -6.08 11.94 9.67
C GLY A 198 -6.98 10.73 9.83
N ILE A 199 -8.28 10.95 9.61
CA ILE A 199 -9.28 9.87 9.63
C ILE A 199 -9.70 9.56 8.19
N THR A 200 -9.58 8.30 7.81
CA THR A 200 -9.99 7.81 6.48
C THR A 200 -11.52 7.73 6.38
N ALA A 201 -12.02 7.55 5.17
CA ALA A 201 -13.47 7.45 4.93
C ALA A 201 -14.15 6.26 5.64
N HIS A 202 -13.38 5.22 5.99
CA HIS A 202 -13.87 4.09 6.79
C HIS A 202 -13.73 4.31 8.32
N GLY A 203 -13.27 5.49 8.75
CA GLY A 203 -13.03 5.80 10.16
C GLY A 203 -11.70 5.28 10.70
N TYR A 204 -10.82 4.74 9.86
CA TYR A 204 -9.49 4.27 10.26
C TYR A 204 -8.52 5.43 10.35
N ARG A 205 -7.51 5.29 11.19
CA ARG A 205 -6.59 6.37 11.53
C ARG A 205 -5.25 6.25 10.79
N ILE A 206 -4.75 7.38 10.31
CA ILE A 206 -3.34 7.51 9.90
C ILE A 206 -2.71 8.51 10.86
N THR A 207 -1.78 8.05 11.66
CA THR A 207 -1.09 8.86 12.67
C THR A 207 0.36 9.08 12.27
N VAL A 208 0.85 10.30 12.35
CA VAL A 208 2.28 10.61 12.18
C VAL A 208 2.79 11.22 13.47
N MET A 209 3.80 10.63 14.08
CA MET A 209 4.32 11.05 15.38
C MET A 209 5.86 11.00 15.43
N THR A 210 6.43 11.65 16.43
CA THR A 210 7.88 11.60 16.66
C THR A 210 8.32 10.24 17.22
N PRO A 211 9.62 9.86 17.11
CA PRO A 211 10.13 8.65 17.74
C PRO A 211 9.94 8.62 19.27
N SER A 212 9.95 9.78 19.92
CA SER A 212 9.74 9.87 21.36
C SER A 212 8.29 9.69 21.82
N ALA A 213 7.33 9.85 20.88
CA ALA A 213 5.91 9.67 21.14
C ALA A 213 5.42 8.25 20.80
N PHE A 214 6.18 7.51 19.99
CA PHE A 214 5.93 6.12 19.64
C PHE A 214 6.46 5.17 20.72
#